data_e731ae09f7ed12ac79bd68eb35fa57fd
#
_entry.id   e731ae09f7ed12ac79bd68eb35fa57fd
#
_cell.length_a   1.000
_cell.length_b   1.000
_cell.length_c   1.000
_cell.angle_alpha   90.00
_cell.angle_beta   90.00
_cell.angle_gamma   90.00
#
_symmetry.space_group_name_H-M   'P 1'
#
loop_
_entity.id
_entity.type
_entity.pdbx_description
1 polymer ?
#
loop_
_entity_poly.entity_id
_entity_poly.type
_entity_poly.pdbx_seq_one_letter_code
_entity_poly.pdbx_strand_id
1 'polypeptide(L)'
;MPIDAIAPMHVREYMDIRGQAAKVRANREKALLSHLFNKAREWGYTALQNPCQGVKGFKETGRSRYITDAEFEQVKAQAHFTVIDAMDLALLTGQRPADVLKLKRTDIRDGALWIVQNKTGARLGVKITGEQAVVFNRINERPRQAISAYMVQDENGQPLSQFALRSRFNQARTAVGVDFQFRDIRGKAATDTGNLAHSQKLLGHKNRDMTERYVKTRVGERVMPLR
;
A
#
# COMPACT_ATOMS: atom_id res chain seq x y z
N MET A 1 -33.44 -2.24 -14.57
CA MET A 1 -33.51 -3.60 -15.14
C MET A 1 -33.56 -4.57 -13.99
N PRO A 2 -34.51 -5.54 -13.94
CA PRO A 2 -34.54 -6.58 -12.92
C PRO A 2 -33.25 -7.42 -12.96
N ILE A 3 -32.90 -8.05 -11.83
CA ILE A 3 -31.68 -8.86 -11.73
C ILE A 3 -31.70 -10.05 -12.69
N ASP A 4 -32.88 -10.63 -12.91
CA ASP A 4 -33.10 -11.79 -13.80
C ASP A 4 -32.97 -11.45 -15.28
N ALA A 5 -33.01 -10.16 -15.64
CA ALA A 5 -32.81 -9.72 -17.02
C ALA A 5 -31.33 -9.51 -17.37
N ILE A 6 -30.41 -9.64 -16.40
CA ILE A 6 -28.97 -9.47 -16.63
C ILE A 6 -28.40 -10.75 -17.24
N ALA A 7 -28.00 -10.67 -18.51
CA ALA A 7 -27.36 -11.77 -19.23
C ALA A 7 -25.84 -11.55 -19.36
N PRO A 8 -25.04 -12.58 -19.66
CA PRO A 8 -23.60 -12.45 -19.89
C PRO A 8 -23.22 -11.43 -20.94
N MET A 9 -24.03 -11.25 -21.98
CA MET A 9 -23.83 -10.26 -23.03
C MET A 9 -23.84 -8.83 -22.46
N HIS A 10 -24.76 -8.50 -21.55
CA HIS A 10 -24.84 -7.19 -20.92
C HIS A 10 -23.60 -6.90 -20.05
N VAL A 11 -23.09 -7.94 -19.37
CA VAL A 11 -21.84 -7.82 -18.60
C VAL A 11 -20.65 -7.56 -19.53
N ARG A 12 -20.60 -8.24 -20.69
CA ARG A 12 -19.54 -8.04 -21.70
C ARG A 12 -19.59 -6.62 -22.28
N GLU A 13 -20.76 -6.18 -22.71
CA GLU A 13 -20.96 -4.83 -23.23
C GLU A 13 -20.55 -3.75 -22.22
N TYR A 14 -21.00 -3.90 -20.97
CA TYR A 14 -20.55 -3.02 -19.88
C TYR A 14 -19.03 -2.99 -19.75
N MET A 15 -18.40 -4.17 -19.75
CA MET A 15 -16.95 -4.26 -19.65
C MET A 15 -16.25 -3.58 -20.81
N ASP A 16 -16.77 -3.74 -22.05
CA ASP A 16 -16.16 -3.13 -23.23
C ASP A 16 -16.25 -1.60 -23.21
N ILE A 17 -17.40 -1.04 -22.88
CA ILE A 17 -17.59 0.40 -22.76
C ILE A 17 -16.75 0.96 -21.61
N ARG A 18 -16.88 0.39 -20.41
CA ARG A 18 -16.21 0.86 -19.20
C ARG A 18 -14.69 0.68 -19.27
N GLY A 19 -14.26 -0.39 -19.91
CA GLY A 19 -12.85 -0.75 -20.07
C GLY A 19 -12.06 0.18 -20.98
N GLN A 20 -12.71 0.92 -21.89
CA GLN A 20 -12.04 1.94 -22.71
C GLN A 20 -11.40 3.02 -21.82
N ALA A 21 -12.12 3.48 -20.81
CA ALA A 21 -11.61 4.50 -19.89
C ALA A 21 -10.87 3.94 -18.67
N ALA A 22 -11.25 2.77 -18.13
CA ALA A 22 -10.76 2.30 -16.85
C ALA A 22 -10.83 0.78 -16.67
N LYS A 23 -9.93 0.03 -17.29
CA LYS A 23 -9.86 -1.46 -17.28
C LYS A 23 -9.91 -2.07 -15.87
N VAL A 24 -9.08 -1.56 -14.96
CA VAL A 24 -9.02 -2.05 -13.57
C VAL A 24 -10.34 -1.79 -12.85
N ARG A 25 -10.95 -0.64 -13.07
CA ARG A 25 -12.23 -0.27 -12.48
C ARG A 25 -13.34 -1.17 -12.99
N ALA A 26 -13.41 -1.42 -14.30
CA ALA A 26 -14.36 -2.35 -14.92
C ALA A 26 -14.25 -3.75 -14.29
N ASN A 27 -13.05 -4.26 -14.10
CA ASN A 27 -12.84 -5.55 -13.41
C ASN A 27 -13.42 -5.55 -11.98
N ARG A 28 -13.22 -4.48 -11.22
CA ARG A 28 -13.76 -4.36 -9.85
C ARG A 28 -15.28 -4.29 -9.83
N GLU A 29 -15.86 -3.54 -10.77
CA GLU A 29 -17.32 -3.38 -10.90
C GLU A 29 -17.97 -4.71 -11.34
N LYS A 30 -17.35 -5.44 -12.27
CA LYS A 30 -17.78 -6.81 -12.62
C LYS A 30 -17.71 -7.76 -11.41
N ALA A 31 -16.63 -7.70 -10.62
CA ALA A 31 -16.51 -8.53 -9.43
C ALA A 31 -17.57 -8.19 -8.38
N LEU A 32 -17.91 -6.92 -8.22
CA LEU A 32 -18.99 -6.48 -7.34
C LEU A 32 -20.36 -7.01 -7.82
N LEU A 33 -20.66 -6.86 -9.11
CA LEU A 33 -21.90 -7.42 -9.69
C LEU A 33 -21.98 -8.92 -9.48
N SER A 34 -20.88 -9.65 -9.70
CA SER A 34 -20.82 -11.10 -9.45
C SER A 34 -21.10 -11.44 -7.98
N HIS A 35 -20.57 -10.67 -7.04
CA HIS A 35 -20.84 -10.85 -5.62
C HIS A 35 -22.31 -10.59 -5.27
N LEU A 36 -22.88 -9.49 -5.77
CA LEU A 36 -24.26 -9.13 -5.57
C LEU A 36 -25.21 -10.21 -6.13
N PHE A 37 -24.93 -10.71 -7.33
CA PHE A 37 -25.73 -11.77 -7.94
C PHE A 37 -25.70 -13.07 -7.14
N ASN A 38 -24.51 -13.45 -6.64
CA ASN A 38 -24.39 -14.63 -5.78
C ASN A 38 -25.18 -14.46 -4.47
N LYS A 39 -25.18 -13.26 -3.88
CA LYS A 39 -25.99 -12.95 -2.70
C LYS A 39 -27.50 -13.00 -2.98
N ALA A 40 -27.91 -12.48 -4.14
CA ALA A 40 -29.31 -12.57 -4.57
C ALA A 40 -29.78 -14.03 -4.71
N ARG A 41 -28.91 -14.91 -5.23
CA ARG A 41 -29.17 -16.37 -5.28
C ARG A 41 -29.26 -16.99 -3.89
N GLU A 42 -28.32 -16.66 -3.03
CA GLU A 42 -28.28 -17.14 -1.63
C GLU A 42 -29.58 -16.78 -0.86
N TRP A 43 -30.12 -15.60 -1.14
CA TRP A 43 -31.34 -15.10 -0.48
C TRP A 43 -32.65 -15.46 -1.21
N GLY A 44 -32.57 -16.21 -2.31
CA GLY A 44 -33.73 -16.65 -3.04
C GLY A 44 -34.39 -15.63 -3.96
N TYR A 45 -33.74 -14.49 -4.26
CA TYR A 45 -34.24 -13.48 -5.17
C TYR A 45 -34.12 -13.90 -6.65
N THR A 46 -33.29 -14.85 -6.96
CA THR A 46 -33.13 -15.43 -8.30
C THR A 46 -32.59 -16.85 -8.23
N ALA A 47 -33.02 -17.71 -9.16
CA ALA A 47 -32.50 -19.07 -9.37
C ALA A 47 -31.50 -19.15 -10.54
N LEU A 48 -31.32 -18.05 -11.29
CA LEU A 48 -30.47 -18.02 -12.48
C LEU A 48 -29.00 -18.15 -12.16
N GLN A 49 -28.22 -18.60 -13.13
CA GLN A 49 -26.76 -18.63 -13.02
C GLN A 49 -26.20 -17.20 -13.03
N ASN A 50 -25.09 -17.04 -12.31
CA ASN A 50 -24.41 -15.73 -12.25
C ASN A 50 -23.91 -15.30 -13.64
N PRO A 51 -24.42 -14.20 -14.21
CA PRO A 51 -24.11 -13.75 -15.58
C PRO A 51 -22.66 -13.29 -15.75
N CYS A 52 -21.92 -13.10 -14.66
CA CYS A 52 -20.49 -12.76 -14.70
C CYS A 52 -19.58 -13.98 -14.93
N GLN A 53 -20.13 -15.21 -14.78
CA GLN A 53 -19.36 -16.43 -15.04
C GLN A 53 -18.98 -16.51 -16.52
N GLY A 54 -17.74 -16.92 -16.80
CA GLY A 54 -17.22 -17.00 -18.17
C GLY A 54 -16.84 -15.65 -18.82
N VAL A 55 -17.32 -14.52 -18.31
CA VAL A 55 -16.92 -13.21 -18.84
C VAL A 55 -15.51 -12.86 -18.39
N LYS A 56 -14.55 -12.87 -19.31
CA LYS A 56 -13.14 -12.56 -19.04
C LYS A 56 -12.96 -11.09 -18.66
N GLY A 57 -12.19 -10.83 -17.60
CA GLY A 57 -11.74 -9.48 -17.23
C GLY A 57 -10.55 -9.01 -18.08
N PHE A 58 -10.20 -7.74 -17.93
CA PHE A 58 -8.99 -7.18 -18.53
C PHE A 58 -7.75 -7.62 -17.76
N LYS A 59 -6.64 -7.79 -18.48
CA LYS A 59 -5.33 -8.01 -17.86
C LYS A 59 -4.94 -6.77 -17.06
N GLU A 60 -4.63 -6.95 -15.78
CA GLU A 60 -4.14 -5.87 -14.93
C GLU A 60 -2.61 -5.94 -14.84
N THR A 61 -1.96 -4.85 -15.20
CA THR A 61 -0.52 -4.68 -14.98
C THR A 61 -0.32 -3.90 -13.68
N GLY A 62 0.34 -4.51 -12.71
CA GLY A 62 0.73 -3.83 -11.47
C GLY A 62 1.75 -2.71 -11.75
N ARG A 63 1.88 -1.75 -10.83
CA ARG A 63 2.98 -0.78 -10.89
C ARG A 63 4.30 -1.51 -10.62
N SER A 64 5.22 -1.41 -11.57
CA SER A 64 6.54 -2.06 -11.48
C SER A 64 7.67 -1.08 -11.11
N ARG A 65 7.35 0.22 -10.93
CA ARG A 65 8.33 1.27 -10.70
C ARG A 65 9.07 1.09 -9.38
N TYR A 66 10.41 1.14 -9.41
CA TYR A 66 11.27 1.34 -8.26
C TYR A 66 11.44 2.84 -7.98
N ILE A 67 11.49 3.23 -6.72
CA ILE A 67 11.76 4.60 -6.27
C ILE A 67 13.26 4.69 -5.94
N THR A 68 13.99 5.58 -6.61
CA THR A 68 15.39 5.83 -6.30
C THR A 68 15.54 6.63 -5.00
N ASP A 69 16.72 6.57 -4.37
CA ASP A 69 17.00 7.35 -3.17
C ASP A 69 16.91 8.86 -3.46
N ALA A 70 17.39 9.29 -4.64
CA ALA A 70 17.30 10.68 -5.06
C ALA A 70 15.84 11.16 -5.15
N GLU A 71 14.94 10.40 -5.77
CA GLU A 71 13.51 10.75 -5.85
C GLU A 71 12.85 10.78 -4.47
N PHE A 72 13.21 9.84 -3.61
CA PHE A 72 12.69 9.78 -2.23
C PHE A 72 13.10 11.02 -1.44
N GLU A 73 14.37 11.40 -1.49
CA GLU A 73 14.89 12.58 -0.79
C GLU A 73 14.38 13.90 -1.41
N GLN A 74 14.22 14.00 -2.74
CA GLN A 74 13.62 15.17 -3.37
C GLN A 74 12.20 15.44 -2.85
N VAL A 75 11.36 14.39 -2.72
CA VAL A 75 10.02 14.56 -2.15
C VAL A 75 10.09 14.94 -0.67
N LYS A 76 10.99 14.34 0.11
CA LYS A 76 11.18 14.68 1.53
C LYS A 76 11.58 16.15 1.71
N ALA A 77 12.45 16.67 0.86
CA ALA A 77 12.91 18.06 0.94
C ALA A 77 11.78 19.09 0.77
N GLN A 78 10.70 18.74 0.06
CA GLN A 78 9.53 19.60 -0.12
C GLN A 78 8.34 19.20 0.78
N ALA A 79 8.50 18.15 1.56
CA ALA A 79 7.40 17.62 2.36
C ALA A 79 7.32 18.30 3.73
N HIS A 80 6.09 18.47 4.20
CA HIS A 80 5.82 18.85 5.58
C HIS A 80 6.35 17.77 6.55
N PHE A 81 6.78 18.13 7.74
CA PHE A 81 7.39 17.20 8.71
C PHE A 81 6.52 15.95 8.98
N THR A 82 5.19 16.10 9.00
CA THR A 82 4.27 14.96 9.21
C THR A 82 4.39 13.91 8.11
N VAL A 83 4.64 14.35 6.87
CA VAL A 83 4.85 13.48 5.70
C VAL A 83 6.24 12.86 5.77
N ILE A 84 7.26 13.64 6.16
CA ILE A 84 8.64 13.13 6.34
C ILE A 84 8.65 11.99 7.35
N ASP A 85 8.03 12.19 8.51
CA ASP A 85 7.95 11.16 9.55
C ASP A 85 7.22 9.89 9.05
N ALA A 86 6.12 10.08 8.32
CA ALA A 86 5.38 8.96 7.74
C ALA A 86 6.19 8.23 6.64
N MET A 87 6.93 8.96 5.79
CA MET A 87 7.77 8.38 4.74
C MET A 87 8.92 7.56 5.32
N ASP A 88 9.62 8.10 6.32
CA ASP A 88 10.72 7.40 6.97
C ASP A 88 10.23 6.15 7.71
N LEU A 89 9.15 6.24 8.47
CA LEU A 89 8.53 5.08 9.12
C LEU A 89 8.08 4.03 8.09
N ALA A 90 7.50 4.45 6.96
CA ALA A 90 7.10 3.53 5.89
C ALA A 90 8.29 2.80 5.26
N LEU A 91 9.42 3.51 5.04
CA LEU A 91 10.64 2.93 4.48
C LEU A 91 11.29 1.96 5.46
N LEU A 92 11.48 2.37 6.72
CA LEU A 92 12.15 1.57 7.74
C LEU A 92 11.38 0.31 8.14
N THR A 93 10.05 0.39 8.13
CA THR A 93 9.19 -0.72 8.58
C THR A 93 8.58 -1.52 7.44
N GLY A 94 8.60 -1.01 6.22
CA GLY A 94 7.94 -1.60 5.07
C GLY A 94 6.40 -1.63 5.20
N GLN A 95 5.79 -0.86 6.11
CA GLN A 95 4.37 -0.96 6.38
C GLN A 95 3.49 -0.16 5.40
N ARG A 96 2.20 -0.52 5.33
CA ARG A 96 1.22 0.22 4.52
C ARG A 96 0.89 1.57 5.17
N PRO A 97 0.44 2.58 4.38
CA PRO A 97 0.11 3.91 4.93
C PRO A 97 -0.81 3.85 6.14
N ALA A 98 -1.86 3.02 6.09
CA ALA A 98 -2.80 2.86 7.21
C ALA A 98 -2.17 2.23 8.45
N ASP A 99 -1.18 1.36 8.29
CA ASP A 99 -0.46 0.73 9.40
C ASP A 99 0.56 1.72 10.00
N VAL A 100 1.26 2.49 9.15
CA VAL A 100 2.20 3.56 9.58
C VAL A 100 1.49 4.61 10.44
N LEU A 101 0.31 5.06 10.03
CA LEU A 101 -0.46 6.08 10.76
C LEU A 101 -1.01 5.61 12.11
N LYS A 102 -1.01 4.30 12.36
CA LYS A 102 -1.43 3.72 13.64
C LYS A 102 -0.31 3.46 14.62
N LEU A 103 0.94 3.61 14.20
CA LEU A 103 2.10 3.38 15.06
C LEU A 103 2.06 4.32 16.27
N LYS A 104 2.22 3.72 17.45
CA LYS A 104 2.25 4.44 18.72
C LYS A 104 3.63 4.33 19.36
N ARG A 105 3.98 5.32 20.18
CA ARG A 105 5.22 5.28 20.98
C ARG A 105 5.23 4.10 21.95
N THR A 106 4.05 3.74 22.48
CA THR A 106 3.87 2.59 23.37
C THR A 106 4.07 1.24 22.67
N ASP A 107 4.13 1.21 21.33
CA ASP A 107 4.43 0.00 20.57
C ASP A 107 5.94 -0.30 20.53
N ILE A 108 6.78 0.64 21.00
CA ILE A 108 8.22 0.42 21.19
C ILE A 108 8.44 -0.28 22.53
N ARG A 109 8.88 -1.54 22.48
CA ARG A 109 9.16 -2.38 23.65
C ARG A 109 10.33 -3.30 23.34
N ASP A 110 11.18 -3.57 24.33
CA ASP A 110 12.30 -4.52 24.22
C ASP A 110 13.22 -4.26 23.01
N GLY A 111 13.48 -2.97 22.71
CA GLY A 111 14.33 -2.57 21.57
C GLY A 111 13.73 -2.82 20.19
N ALA A 112 12.44 -3.05 20.10
CA ALA A 112 11.72 -3.26 18.84
C ALA A 112 10.42 -2.46 18.78
N LEU A 113 10.04 -2.07 17.56
CA LEU A 113 8.71 -1.55 17.25
C LEU A 113 7.79 -2.72 16.88
N TRP A 114 6.76 -2.95 17.68
CA TRP A 114 5.77 -4.00 17.47
C TRP A 114 4.61 -3.51 16.64
N ILE A 115 4.30 -4.22 15.55
CA ILE A 115 3.31 -3.80 14.57
C ILE A 115 2.26 -4.90 14.38
N VAL A 116 0.99 -4.52 14.40
CA VAL A 116 -0.13 -5.38 14.02
C VAL A 116 -0.76 -4.83 12.75
N GLN A 117 -0.63 -5.56 11.64
CA GLN A 117 -1.13 -5.13 10.35
C GLN A 117 -2.66 -5.19 10.26
N ASN A 118 -3.32 -4.11 9.82
CA ASN A 118 -4.78 -4.05 9.70
C ASN A 118 -5.36 -5.07 8.74
N LYS A 119 -4.74 -5.23 7.56
CA LYS A 119 -5.29 -6.05 6.48
C LYS A 119 -5.15 -7.55 6.73
N THR A 120 -4.09 -7.97 7.42
CA THR A 120 -3.70 -9.39 7.51
C THR A 120 -3.68 -9.93 8.94
N GLY A 121 -3.75 -9.06 9.95
CA GLY A 121 -3.56 -9.41 11.35
C GLY A 121 -2.13 -9.87 11.69
N ALA A 122 -1.19 -9.81 10.72
CA ALA A 122 0.18 -10.23 10.97
C ALA A 122 0.83 -9.36 12.05
N ARG A 123 1.53 -10.02 12.97
CA ARG A 123 2.29 -9.39 14.05
C ARG A 123 3.76 -9.51 13.76
N LEU A 124 4.49 -8.40 13.84
CA LEU A 124 5.94 -8.38 13.61
C LEU A 124 6.62 -7.36 14.53
N GLY A 125 7.84 -7.66 14.94
CA GLY A 125 8.72 -6.75 15.67
C GLY A 125 9.86 -6.30 14.76
N VAL A 126 9.97 -5.00 14.52
CA VAL A 126 11.07 -4.40 13.78
C VAL A 126 12.10 -3.91 14.80
N LYS A 127 13.29 -4.50 14.82
CA LYS A 127 14.36 -4.08 15.72
C LYS A 127 14.76 -2.64 15.46
N ILE A 128 14.93 -1.86 16.51
CA ILE A 128 15.36 -0.47 16.42
C ILE A 128 16.89 -0.43 16.55
N THR A 129 17.58 -0.21 15.43
CA THR A 129 19.04 -0.15 15.38
C THR A 129 19.47 0.92 14.37
N GLY A 130 20.66 1.51 14.56
CA GLY A 130 21.26 2.43 13.58
C GLY A 130 20.32 3.57 13.17
N GLU A 131 20.07 3.71 11.87
CA GLU A 131 19.28 4.79 11.30
C GLU A 131 17.82 4.83 11.83
N GLN A 132 17.25 3.67 12.16
CA GLN A 132 15.92 3.62 12.76
C GLN A 132 15.87 4.38 14.09
N ALA A 133 16.89 4.21 14.94
CA ALA A 133 16.96 4.92 16.21
C ALA A 133 17.00 6.44 16.01
N VAL A 134 17.72 6.93 15.00
CA VAL A 134 17.79 8.36 14.67
C VAL A 134 16.41 8.90 14.30
N VAL A 135 15.67 8.20 13.44
CA VAL A 135 14.32 8.59 13.04
C VAL A 135 13.35 8.58 14.24
N PHE A 136 13.39 7.53 15.07
CA PHE A 136 12.53 7.44 16.25
C PHE A 136 12.84 8.54 17.27
N ASN A 137 14.11 8.84 17.51
CA ASN A 137 14.53 9.94 18.40
C ASN A 137 14.02 11.27 17.86
N ARG A 138 14.24 11.57 16.57
CA ARG A 138 13.74 12.80 15.94
C ARG A 138 12.22 12.96 16.12
N ILE A 139 11.44 11.88 15.93
CA ILE A 139 9.98 11.90 16.10
C ILE A 139 9.62 12.11 17.58
N ASN A 140 10.37 11.52 18.50
CA ASN A 140 10.09 11.62 19.94
C ASN A 140 10.47 12.97 20.52
N GLU A 141 11.55 13.57 20.08
CA GLU A 141 12.11 14.84 20.58
C GLU A 141 11.41 16.06 19.98
N ARG A 142 10.59 15.88 18.94
CA ARG A 142 9.89 17.00 18.31
C ARG A 142 8.99 17.73 19.33
N PRO A 143 9.11 19.07 19.43
CA PRO A 143 8.22 19.88 20.27
C PRO A 143 6.75 19.68 19.87
N ARG A 144 5.85 19.57 20.86
CA ARG A 144 4.43 19.25 20.66
C ARG A 144 3.56 20.19 21.45
N GLN A 145 2.43 20.56 20.86
CA GLN A 145 1.37 21.29 21.56
C GLN A 145 0.53 20.38 22.45
N ALA A 146 0.43 19.07 22.11
CA ALA A 146 -0.30 18.08 22.87
C ALA A 146 0.44 16.75 22.94
N ILE A 147 0.22 15.99 24.03
CA ILE A 147 0.77 14.64 24.21
C ILE A 147 -0.13 13.66 23.47
N SER A 148 0.34 13.11 22.36
CA SER A 148 -0.34 12.04 21.64
C SER A 148 0.49 10.76 21.69
N ALA A 149 -0.20 9.63 21.78
CA ALA A 149 0.44 8.32 21.71
C ALA A 149 0.97 8.01 20.31
N TYR A 150 0.41 8.60 19.25
CA TYR A 150 0.76 8.30 17.86
C TYR A 150 2.11 8.90 17.46
N MET A 151 2.85 8.17 16.59
CA MET A 151 4.14 8.63 16.08
C MET A 151 3.97 9.68 14.98
N VAL A 152 3.00 9.49 14.07
CA VAL A 152 2.68 10.44 13.01
C VAL A 152 1.51 11.31 13.46
N GLN A 153 1.80 12.60 13.67
CA GLN A 153 0.84 13.58 14.19
C GLN A 153 0.76 14.78 13.25
N ASP A 154 -0.37 15.49 13.33
CA ASP A 154 -0.49 16.82 12.73
C ASP A 154 0.14 17.91 13.63
N GLU A 155 0.00 19.17 13.25
CA GLU A 155 0.55 20.33 13.94
C GLU A 155 -0.05 20.52 15.33
N ASN A 156 -1.28 20.00 15.56
CA ASN A 156 -1.99 20.06 16.83
C ASN A 156 -1.74 18.84 17.72
N GLY A 157 -0.83 17.95 17.30
CA GLY A 157 -0.55 16.70 18.03
C GLY A 157 -1.62 15.62 17.88
N GLN A 158 -2.58 15.79 16.95
CA GLN A 158 -3.59 14.78 16.66
C GLN A 158 -3.08 13.74 15.66
N PRO A 159 -3.65 12.50 15.66
CA PRO A 159 -3.29 11.50 14.67
C PRO A 159 -3.53 12.01 13.25
N LEU A 160 -2.53 11.91 12.37
CA LEU A 160 -2.68 12.33 10.98
C LEU A 160 -3.64 11.37 10.24
N SER A 161 -4.66 11.91 9.57
CA SER A 161 -5.59 11.11 8.79
C SER A 161 -4.95 10.64 7.47
N GLN A 162 -5.46 9.52 6.90
CA GLN A 162 -5.01 9.03 5.59
C GLN A 162 -5.25 10.05 4.47
N PHE A 163 -6.34 10.81 4.57
CA PHE A 163 -6.65 11.87 3.60
C PHE A 163 -5.61 12.99 3.68
N ALA A 164 -5.31 13.47 4.87
CA ALA A 164 -4.29 14.52 5.09
C ALA A 164 -2.90 14.05 4.63
N LEU A 165 -2.48 12.83 4.98
CA LEU A 165 -1.23 12.25 4.49
C LEU A 165 -1.18 12.22 2.96
N ARG A 166 -2.24 11.73 2.32
CA ARG A 166 -2.32 11.64 0.85
C ARG A 166 -2.26 13.02 0.20
N SER A 167 -3.01 13.98 0.72
CA SER A 167 -3.06 15.35 0.19
C SER A 167 -1.69 16.02 0.29
N ARG A 168 -1.08 16.04 1.49
CA ARG A 168 0.23 16.66 1.74
C ARG A 168 1.35 15.96 0.95
N PHE A 169 1.33 14.64 0.88
CA PHE A 169 2.30 13.89 0.07
C PHE A 169 2.17 14.21 -1.43
N ASN A 170 0.93 14.30 -1.95
CA ASN A 170 0.70 14.67 -3.34
C ASN A 170 1.20 16.08 -3.65
N GLN A 171 1.03 17.05 -2.74
CA GLN A 171 1.60 18.40 -2.89
C GLN A 171 3.13 18.34 -3.02
N ALA A 172 3.80 17.65 -2.10
CA ALA A 172 5.26 17.54 -2.11
C ALA A 172 5.80 16.88 -3.39
N ARG A 173 5.23 15.72 -3.79
CA ARG A 173 5.69 15.01 -5.01
C ARG A 173 5.42 15.80 -6.29
N THR A 174 4.30 16.54 -6.34
CA THR A 174 3.96 17.36 -7.51
C THR A 174 4.91 18.54 -7.64
N ALA A 175 5.30 19.16 -6.53
CA ALA A 175 6.25 20.26 -6.52
C ALA A 175 7.62 19.89 -7.13
N VAL A 176 8.04 18.64 -7.03
CA VAL A 176 9.30 18.13 -7.61
C VAL A 176 9.12 17.33 -8.90
N GLY A 177 7.88 17.22 -9.42
CA GLY A 177 7.61 16.52 -10.67
C GLY A 177 7.84 15.00 -10.62
N VAL A 178 7.86 14.40 -9.43
CA VAL A 178 8.13 12.96 -9.26
C VAL A 178 6.82 12.15 -9.23
N ASP A 179 6.76 11.05 -10.01
CA ASP A 179 5.58 10.19 -10.08
C ASP A 179 5.78 8.86 -9.32
N PHE A 180 5.67 8.90 -8.00
CA PHE A 180 5.40 7.70 -7.22
C PHE A 180 4.29 7.98 -6.18
N GLN A 181 3.64 6.92 -5.73
CA GLN A 181 2.61 7.02 -4.70
C GLN A 181 3.20 6.62 -3.34
N PHE A 182 2.68 7.17 -2.25
CA PHE A 182 3.14 6.83 -0.90
C PHE A 182 3.22 5.31 -0.66
N ARG A 183 2.24 4.55 -1.16
CA ARG A 183 2.23 3.07 -1.06
C ARG A 183 3.40 2.39 -1.77
N ASP A 184 4.02 3.04 -2.74
CA ASP A 184 5.15 2.47 -3.51
C ASP A 184 6.43 2.43 -2.65
N ILE A 185 6.51 3.22 -1.55
CA ILE A 185 7.59 3.19 -0.56
C ILE A 185 7.74 1.77 0.03
N ARG A 186 6.63 1.03 0.22
CA ARG A 186 6.69 -0.36 0.67
C ARG A 186 7.43 -1.27 -0.33
N GLY A 187 7.31 -0.99 -1.63
CA GLY A 187 8.08 -1.68 -2.67
C GLY A 187 9.56 -1.32 -2.62
N LYS A 188 9.89 -0.04 -2.37
CA LYS A 188 11.26 0.40 -2.14
C LYS A 188 11.86 -0.30 -0.91
N ALA A 189 11.18 -0.26 0.23
CA ALA A 189 11.62 -0.93 1.46
C ALA A 189 11.94 -2.41 1.23
N ALA A 190 11.06 -3.13 0.51
CA ALA A 190 11.28 -4.55 0.19
C ALA A 190 12.49 -4.76 -0.73
N THR A 191 12.68 -3.89 -1.72
CA THR A 191 13.79 -4.02 -2.68
C THR A 191 15.14 -3.71 -2.04
N ASP A 192 15.17 -2.70 -1.15
CA ASP A 192 16.39 -2.19 -0.53
C ASP A 192 16.97 -3.14 0.53
N THR A 193 16.19 -4.11 1.04
CA THR A 193 16.75 -5.17 1.88
C THR A 193 17.79 -6.02 1.15
N GLY A 194 17.77 -6.07 -0.19
CA GLY A 194 18.62 -6.94 -1.00
C GLY A 194 18.42 -8.44 -0.79
N ASN A 195 17.48 -8.85 0.09
CA ASN A 195 17.23 -10.24 0.44
C ASN A 195 15.74 -10.54 0.52
N LEU A 196 15.26 -11.46 -0.32
CA LEU A 196 13.83 -11.77 -0.44
C LEU A 196 13.22 -12.35 0.85
N ALA A 197 13.97 -13.16 1.61
CA ALA A 197 13.50 -13.72 2.87
C ALA A 197 13.38 -12.63 3.94
N HIS A 198 14.32 -11.69 3.98
CA HIS A 198 14.24 -10.51 4.84
C HIS A 198 13.05 -9.62 4.44
N SER A 199 12.88 -9.33 3.15
CA SER A 199 11.72 -8.59 2.64
C SER A 199 10.41 -9.24 3.05
N GLN A 200 10.30 -10.57 2.94
CA GLN A 200 9.11 -11.32 3.32
C GLN A 200 8.76 -11.11 4.80
N LYS A 201 9.74 -11.21 5.68
CA LYS A 201 9.57 -10.96 7.12
C LYS A 201 9.19 -9.51 7.41
N LEU A 202 9.90 -8.53 6.81
CA LEU A 202 9.64 -7.10 6.97
C LEU A 202 8.22 -6.72 6.50
N LEU A 203 7.77 -7.30 5.40
CA LEU A 203 6.44 -7.05 4.87
C LEU A 203 5.34 -7.85 5.59
N GLY A 204 5.67 -8.84 6.41
CA GLY A 204 4.72 -9.73 7.07
C GLY A 204 3.91 -10.57 6.08
N HIS A 205 4.53 -11.03 4.99
CA HIS A 205 3.88 -11.86 3.99
C HIS A 205 3.97 -13.33 4.33
N LYS A 206 2.84 -14.06 4.29
CA LYS A 206 2.81 -15.52 4.47
C LYS A 206 3.43 -16.24 3.27
N ASN A 207 3.14 -15.79 2.04
CA ASN A 207 3.61 -16.41 0.80
C ASN A 207 4.73 -15.58 0.16
N ARG A 208 5.75 -16.27 -0.35
CA ARG A 208 6.90 -15.69 -1.06
C ARG A 208 6.49 -14.92 -2.31
N ASP A 209 5.58 -15.48 -3.12
CA ASP A 209 5.08 -14.85 -4.36
C ASP A 209 4.50 -13.45 -4.14
N MET A 210 3.89 -13.23 -2.94
CA MET A 210 3.41 -11.90 -2.58
C MET A 210 4.55 -10.90 -2.40
N THR A 211 5.70 -11.37 -1.90
CA THR A 211 6.89 -10.53 -1.70
C THR A 211 7.55 -10.20 -3.02
N GLU A 212 7.68 -11.17 -3.91
CA GLU A 212 8.26 -11.00 -5.25
C GLU A 212 7.55 -9.90 -6.06
N ARG A 213 6.24 -9.75 -5.89
CA ARG A 213 5.48 -8.64 -6.51
C ARG A 213 5.86 -7.25 -5.99
N TYR A 214 6.43 -7.17 -4.79
CA TYR A 214 6.89 -5.90 -4.19
C TYR A 214 8.35 -5.61 -4.48
N VAL A 215 9.19 -6.63 -4.58
CA VAL A 215 10.60 -6.46 -4.95
C VAL A 215 10.67 -6.01 -6.41
N LYS A 216 11.18 -4.81 -6.62
CA LYS A 216 11.29 -4.20 -7.96
C LYS A 216 12.71 -4.35 -8.46
N THR A 217 12.85 -4.72 -9.72
CA THR A 217 14.17 -4.78 -10.36
C THR A 217 14.70 -3.35 -10.50
N ARG A 218 15.79 -3.02 -9.82
CA ARG A 218 16.46 -1.71 -9.93
C ARG A 218 17.05 -1.51 -11.32
N VAL A 219 17.75 -2.52 -11.78
CA VAL A 219 18.35 -2.67 -13.11
C VAL A 219 18.36 -4.17 -13.30
N GLY A 220 18.02 -4.72 -14.45
CA GLY A 220 17.91 -6.15 -14.68
C GLY A 220 18.86 -7.04 -13.85
N GLU A 221 18.53 -8.27 -13.67
CA GLU A 221 19.28 -9.19 -12.81
C GLU A 221 20.72 -9.32 -13.32
N ARG A 222 21.72 -9.02 -12.49
CA ARG A 222 23.11 -9.26 -12.85
C ARG A 222 23.39 -10.73 -12.64
N VAL A 223 23.56 -11.46 -13.73
CA VAL A 223 23.93 -12.87 -13.72
C VAL A 223 25.43 -12.97 -13.96
N MET A 224 26.12 -13.75 -13.14
CA MET A 224 27.53 -14.08 -13.39
C MET A 224 27.62 -14.92 -14.66
N PRO A 225 28.52 -14.62 -15.59
CA PRO A 225 28.70 -15.44 -16.77
C PRO A 225 29.20 -16.84 -16.37
N LEU A 226 28.74 -17.85 -17.06
CA LEU A 226 29.26 -19.20 -16.97
C LEU A 226 30.65 -19.24 -17.62
N ARG A 227 31.71 -18.80 -16.92
CA ARG A 227 33.12 -18.78 -17.34
C ARG A 227 33.39 -17.91 -18.57
#